data_1f9c694222b86047977bdcd0338c9809
#
_entry.id   1f9c694222b86047977bdcd0338c9809
#
_cell.length_a   1.000
_cell.length_b   1.000
_cell.length_c   1.000
_cell.angle_alpha   90.00
_cell.angle_beta   90.00
_cell.angle_gamma   90.00
#
_symmetry.space_group_name_H-M   'P 1'
#
loop_
_entity.id
_entity.type
_entity.pdbx_description
1 polymer ?
#
loop_
_entity_poly.entity_id
_entity_poly.type
_entity_poly.pdbx_seq_one_letter_code
_entity_poly.pdbx_strand_id
1 'polypeptide(L)'
;MITCMILNGNMIRDLNKGIDSIYYNHLDLPSKVKKIGGEYILYTYDAAGIKLAQTVYDAQGQPVKRTDYSGEYIYQNDTLLFVQNAEGRIVPNATNGSWEYQYHLKDHLGNTRLTFTSQSKTWNFVGTFESENGNVEESTFEHIPETRMIFINADANNDEGNEVVEVNNSQPMGAGISLPISAGDQIDMSVYGYYEGGTGYNK
;
A
#
# COMPACT_ATOMS: atom_id res chain seq x y z
N MET A 1 5.68 -11.43 -33.54
CA MET A 1 5.50 -12.28 -32.32
C MET A 1 6.48 -13.43 -32.44
N ILE A 2 7.48 -13.51 -31.57
CA ILE A 2 8.49 -14.59 -31.64
C ILE A 2 8.54 -15.25 -30.25
N THR A 3 7.66 -16.22 -30.10
CA THR A 3 7.70 -17.20 -29.01
C THR A 3 8.24 -18.49 -29.60
N CYS A 4 9.29 -19.07 -29.00
CA CYS A 4 9.87 -20.34 -29.41
C CYS A 4 9.57 -21.43 -28.38
N MET A 5 9.21 -22.62 -28.86
CA MET A 5 8.94 -23.80 -28.05
C MET A 5 9.79 -24.98 -28.51
N ILE A 6 10.07 -25.93 -27.64
CA ILE A 6 10.65 -27.24 -27.99
C ILE A 6 9.55 -28.26 -28.26
N LEU A 7 9.93 -29.45 -28.73
CA LEU A 7 8.98 -30.48 -29.17
C LEU A 7 7.97 -30.95 -28.12
N ASN A 8 8.32 -30.86 -26.83
CA ASN A 8 7.42 -31.20 -25.72
C ASN A 8 6.46 -30.03 -25.33
N GLY A 9 6.47 -28.91 -26.08
CA GLY A 9 5.63 -27.75 -25.81
C GLY A 9 6.19 -26.72 -24.80
N ASN A 10 7.35 -26.99 -24.22
CA ASN A 10 7.97 -26.03 -23.29
C ASN A 10 8.49 -24.79 -24.04
N MET A 11 8.15 -23.61 -23.55
CA MET A 11 8.59 -22.32 -24.10
C MET A 11 10.05 -22.05 -23.73
N ILE A 12 10.90 -21.84 -24.71
CA ILE A 12 12.34 -21.53 -24.49
C ILE A 12 12.67 -20.06 -24.69
N ARG A 13 11.77 -19.28 -25.29
CA ARG A 13 11.98 -17.85 -25.56
C ARG A 13 10.64 -17.13 -25.74
N ASP A 14 10.54 -15.90 -25.22
CA ASP A 14 9.40 -15.01 -25.45
C ASP A 14 9.89 -13.54 -25.55
N LEU A 15 10.09 -13.08 -26.76
CA LEU A 15 10.55 -11.72 -27.01
C LEU A 15 9.48 -10.65 -26.69
N ASN A 16 8.19 -11.01 -26.68
CA ASN A 16 7.15 -10.06 -26.30
C ASN A 16 7.22 -9.69 -24.82
N LYS A 17 7.68 -10.62 -23.99
CA LYS A 17 7.91 -10.41 -22.55
C LYS A 17 9.36 -10.08 -22.21
N GLY A 18 10.21 -9.87 -23.23
CA GLY A 18 11.64 -9.62 -23.04
C GLY A 18 12.40 -10.83 -22.47
N ILE A 19 11.88 -12.03 -22.64
CA ILE A 19 12.52 -13.28 -22.20
C ILE A 19 13.42 -13.79 -23.33
N ASP A 20 14.73 -13.80 -23.07
CA ASP A 20 15.75 -14.28 -24.00
C ASP A 20 15.83 -15.80 -24.02
N SER A 21 15.85 -16.43 -22.85
CA SER A 21 15.98 -17.88 -22.76
C SER A 21 15.35 -18.43 -21.47
N ILE A 22 14.76 -19.64 -21.58
CA ILE A 22 14.26 -20.43 -20.47
C ILE A 22 14.93 -21.79 -20.51
N TYR A 23 15.51 -22.19 -19.39
CA TYR A 23 16.13 -23.50 -19.19
C TYR A 23 15.26 -24.34 -18.28
N TYR A 24 15.22 -25.63 -18.52
CA TYR A 24 14.40 -26.58 -17.77
C TYR A 24 15.29 -27.63 -17.08
N ASN A 25 14.82 -28.18 -15.98
CA ASN A 25 15.44 -29.33 -15.34
C ASN A 25 14.92 -30.65 -15.94
N HIS A 26 15.34 -31.78 -15.37
CA HIS A 26 14.91 -33.13 -15.83
C HIS A 26 13.44 -33.47 -15.55
N LEU A 27 12.73 -32.63 -14.76
CA LEU A 27 11.30 -32.72 -14.49
C LEU A 27 10.49 -31.77 -15.39
N ASP A 28 11.09 -31.18 -16.43
CA ASP A 28 10.47 -30.17 -17.28
C ASP A 28 10.01 -28.91 -16.53
N LEU A 29 10.60 -28.62 -15.37
CA LEU A 29 10.34 -27.40 -14.61
C LEU A 29 11.37 -26.31 -14.96
N PRO A 30 10.97 -25.03 -15.11
CA PRO A 30 11.89 -23.95 -15.40
C PRO A 30 12.95 -23.81 -14.30
N SER A 31 14.22 -24.01 -14.62
CA SER A 31 15.35 -23.87 -13.70
C SER A 31 15.98 -22.47 -13.76
N LYS A 32 15.96 -21.85 -14.96
CA LYS A 32 16.47 -20.49 -15.16
C LYS A 32 15.64 -19.77 -16.22
N VAL A 33 15.27 -18.53 -15.92
CA VAL A 33 14.64 -17.61 -16.88
C VAL A 33 15.53 -16.38 -17.02
N LYS A 34 16.01 -16.09 -18.23
CA LYS A 34 16.90 -14.96 -18.52
C LYS A 34 16.17 -13.93 -19.37
N LYS A 35 16.30 -12.65 -19.00
CA LYS A 35 15.82 -11.52 -19.78
C LYS A 35 16.86 -11.02 -20.77
N ILE A 36 16.42 -10.28 -21.78
CA ILE A 36 17.25 -9.65 -22.80
C ILE A 36 18.24 -8.63 -22.15
N GLY A 37 17.81 -7.98 -21.06
CA GLY A 37 18.65 -7.03 -20.30
C GLY A 37 19.78 -7.66 -19.49
N GLY A 38 19.86 -9.00 -19.44
CA GLY A 38 20.89 -9.73 -18.71
C GLY A 38 20.44 -10.23 -17.34
N GLU A 39 19.39 -9.65 -16.75
CA GLU A 39 18.81 -10.12 -15.47
C GLU A 39 18.27 -11.53 -15.65
N TYR A 40 18.31 -12.32 -14.59
CA TYR A 40 17.76 -13.68 -14.62
C TYR A 40 17.22 -14.13 -13.27
N ILE A 41 16.37 -15.15 -13.30
CA ILE A 41 15.83 -15.82 -12.12
C ILE A 41 16.32 -17.28 -12.15
N LEU A 42 16.83 -17.74 -11.01
CA LEU A 42 17.10 -19.16 -10.76
C LEU A 42 16.02 -19.74 -9.86
N TYR A 43 15.57 -20.94 -10.17
CA TYR A 43 14.63 -21.71 -9.37
C TYR A 43 15.30 -22.96 -8.83
N THR A 44 15.08 -23.24 -7.55
CA THR A 44 15.53 -24.45 -6.87
C THR A 44 14.32 -25.29 -6.52
N TYR A 45 14.40 -26.59 -6.83
CA TYR A 45 13.35 -27.56 -6.55
C TYR A 45 13.93 -28.73 -5.76
N ASP A 46 13.09 -29.44 -5.03
CA ASP A 46 13.43 -30.75 -4.49
C ASP A 46 13.32 -31.85 -5.58
N ALA A 47 13.57 -33.09 -5.18
CA ALA A 47 13.50 -34.24 -6.09
C ALA A 47 12.08 -34.56 -6.59
N ALA A 48 11.05 -34.10 -5.88
CA ALA A 48 9.64 -34.26 -6.25
C ALA A 48 9.12 -33.11 -7.11
N GLY A 49 9.93 -32.07 -7.39
CA GLY A 49 9.55 -30.91 -8.17
C GLY A 49 8.89 -29.80 -7.35
N ILE A 50 8.92 -29.88 -6.03
CA ILE A 50 8.43 -28.80 -5.15
C ILE A 50 9.44 -27.66 -5.16
N LYS A 51 8.98 -26.45 -5.43
CA LYS A 51 9.84 -25.27 -5.43
C LYS A 51 10.28 -24.93 -4.02
N LEU A 52 11.58 -24.93 -3.80
CA LEU A 52 12.21 -24.57 -2.51
C LEU A 52 12.67 -23.11 -2.48
N ALA A 53 13.16 -22.58 -3.61
CA ALA A 53 13.63 -21.20 -3.66
C ALA A 53 13.53 -20.60 -5.06
N GLN A 54 13.48 -19.28 -5.11
CA GLN A 54 13.79 -18.51 -6.31
C GLN A 54 14.72 -17.36 -5.96
N THR A 55 15.74 -17.13 -6.79
CA THR A 55 16.66 -16.00 -6.62
C THR A 55 16.70 -15.17 -7.91
N VAL A 56 16.44 -13.88 -7.75
CA VAL A 56 16.54 -12.88 -8.83
C VAL A 56 17.94 -12.30 -8.82
N TYR A 57 18.56 -12.24 -9.99
CA TYR A 57 19.87 -11.66 -10.20
C TYR A 57 19.77 -10.47 -11.16
N ASP A 58 20.59 -9.46 -10.91
CA ASP A 58 20.76 -8.34 -11.83
C ASP A 58 21.60 -8.74 -13.08
N ALA A 59 21.82 -7.77 -13.96
CA ALA A 59 22.59 -7.96 -15.18
C ALA A 59 24.10 -8.24 -14.90
N GLN A 60 24.61 -7.87 -13.72
CA GLN A 60 25.97 -8.11 -13.25
C GLN A 60 26.12 -9.46 -12.55
N GLY A 61 25.02 -10.21 -12.40
CA GLY A 61 25.01 -11.50 -11.73
C GLY A 61 25.00 -11.42 -10.20
N GLN A 62 24.66 -10.25 -9.63
CA GLN A 62 24.51 -10.11 -8.19
C GLN A 62 23.07 -10.50 -7.76
N PRO A 63 22.91 -11.24 -6.66
CA PRO A 63 21.59 -11.58 -6.15
C PRO A 63 20.92 -10.32 -5.58
N VAL A 64 19.73 -9.99 -6.09
CA VAL A 64 18.95 -8.83 -5.69
C VAL A 64 17.84 -9.24 -4.72
N LYS A 65 17.24 -10.40 -4.95
CA LYS A 65 16.09 -10.87 -4.18
C LYS A 65 16.08 -12.38 -4.15
N ARG A 66 15.96 -12.93 -2.94
CA ARG A 66 15.77 -14.36 -2.74
C ARG A 66 14.43 -14.59 -2.03
N THR A 67 13.66 -15.56 -2.51
CA THR A 67 12.43 -16.02 -1.86
C THR A 67 12.58 -17.50 -1.59
N ASP A 68 12.43 -17.91 -0.34
CA ASP A 68 12.46 -19.30 0.09
C ASP A 68 11.06 -19.77 0.47
N TYR A 69 10.72 -21.00 0.09
CA TYR A 69 9.42 -21.64 0.28
C TYR A 69 9.61 -22.85 1.21
N SER A 70 9.08 -22.76 2.42
CA SER A 70 9.13 -23.83 3.40
C SER A 70 7.72 -24.22 3.83
N GLY A 71 7.03 -25.02 2.99
CA GLY A 71 5.62 -25.32 3.19
C GLY A 71 4.77 -24.06 3.10
N GLU A 72 4.10 -23.73 4.18
CA GLU A 72 3.24 -22.54 4.29
C GLU A 72 4.03 -21.25 4.55
N TYR A 73 5.30 -21.36 4.96
CA TYR A 73 6.14 -20.22 5.33
C TYR A 73 6.91 -19.71 4.13
N ILE A 74 6.76 -18.43 3.85
CA ILE A 74 7.44 -17.75 2.74
C ILE A 74 8.38 -16.71 3.30
N TYR A 75 9.66 -16.84 2.99
CA TYR A 75 10.71 -15.91 3.41
C TYR A 75 11.19 -15.08 2.23
N GLN A 76 11.61 -13.86 2.48
CA GLN A 76 12.30 -13.01 1.52
C GLN A 76 13.55 -12.44 2.15
N ASN A 77 14.73 -12.73 1.54
CA ASN A 77 16.03 -12.32 2.06
C ASN A 77 16.19 -12.67 3.54
N ASP A 78 15.95 -13.92 3.89
CA ASP A 78 16.02 -14.52 5.24
C ASP A 78 15.03 -13.94 6.27
N THR A 79 14.08 -13.10 5.84
CA THR A 79 13.03 -12.54 6.69
C THR A 79 11.68 -13.17 6.34
N LEU A 80 10.91 -13.58 7.35
CA LEU A 80 9.56 -14.10 7.13
C LEU A 80 8.68 -13.04 6.50
N LEU A 81 8.21 -13.33 5.27
CA LEU A 81 7.36 -12.43 4.52
C LEU A 81 5.88 -12.62 4.86
N PHE A 82 5.42 -13.87 4.88
CA PHE A 82 4.09 -14.26 5.33
C PHE A 82 3.98 -15.77 5.54
N VAL A 83 2.94 -16.17 6.25
CA VAL A 83 2.50 -17.57 6.37
C VAL A 83 1.21 -17.72 5.59
N GLN A 84 1.18 -18.66 4.65
CA GLN A 84 0.00 -18.95 3.83
C GLN A 84 -0.93 -19.91 4.55
N ASN A 85 -2.25 -19.71 4.41
CA ASN A 85 -3.26 -20.65 4.88
C ASN A 85 -4.40 -20.80 3.84
N ALA A 86 -5.38 -21.65 4.13
CA ALA A 86 -6.48 -21.93 3.21
C ALA A 86 -7.33 -20.69 2.88
N GLU A 87 -7.51 -19.81 3.87
CA GLU A 87 -8.36 -18.62 3.78
C GLU A 87 -7.62 -17.38 3.26
N GLY A 88 -6.27 -17.41 3.26
CA GLY A 88 -5.47 -16.28 2.85
C GLY A 88 -4.03 -16.35 3.33
N ARG A 89 -3.56 -15.34 4.04
CA ARG A 89 -2.20 -15.29 4.58
C ARG A 89 -2.11 -14.48 5.88
N ILE A 90 -1.08 -14.74 6.65
CA ILE A 90 -0.75 -14.01 7.87
C ILE A 90 0.58 -13.29 7.62
N VAL A 91 0.59 -11.97 7.77
CA VAL A 91 1.76 -11.12 7.49
C VAL A 91 2.28 -10.55 8.80
N PRO A 92 3.59 -10.67 9.11
CA PRO A 92 4.16 -10.02 10.28
C PRO A 92 4.20 -8.50 10.06
N ASN A 93 3.74 -7.74 11.05
CA ASN A 93 3.84 -6.30 11.05
C ASN A 93 5.19 -5.88 11.64
N ALA A 94 6.09 -5.37 10.79
CA ALA A 94 7.45 -5.01 11.18
C ALA A 94 7.51 -3.83 12.19
N THR A 95 6.43 -3.02 12.28
CA THR A 95 6.43 -1.82 13.11
C THR A 95 6.12 -2.12 14.58
N ASN A 96 5.19 -3.02 14.84
CA ASN A 96 4.69 -3.28 16.19
C ASN A 96 4.80 -4.76 16.63
N GLY A 97 5.37 -5.63 15.79
CA GLY A 97 5.51 -7.06 16.06
C GLY A 97 4.21 -7.85 16.08
N SER A 98 3.08 -7.24 15.70
CA SER A 98 1.79 -7.93 15.61
C SER A 98 1.68 -8.73 14.30
N TRP A 99 0.60 -9.49 14.18
CA TRP A 99 0.28 -10.26 12.98
C TRP A 99 -0.95 -9.67 12.32
N GLU A 100 -0.88 -9.45 11.01
CA GLU A 100 -2.00 -9.04 10.18
C GLU A 100 -2.58 -10.26 9.45
N TYR A 101 -3.87 -10.50 9.64
CA TYR A 101 -4.60 -11.55 8.93
C TYR A 101 -5.22 -10.95 7.66
N GLN A 102 -4.81 -11.49 6.51
CA GLN A 102 -5.31 -11.11 5.20
C GLN A 102 -6.13 -12.26 4.62
N TYR A 103 -7.38 -12.02 4.34
CA TYR A 103 -8.32 -13.00 3.79
C TYR A 103 -8.46 -12.83 2.27
N HIS A 104 -8.59 -13.94 1.57
CA HIS A 104 -8.74 -13.97 0.12
C HIS A 104 -10.14 -14.45 -0.27
N LEU A 105 -10.89 -13.58 -0.95
CA LEU A 105 -12.08 -14.02 -1.67
C LEU A 105 -11.65 -14.58 -3.02
N LYS A 106 -11.92 -15.87 -3.22
CA LYS A 106 -11.54 -16.61 -4.42
C LYS A 106 -12.79 -16.87 -5.27
N ASP A 107 -12.60 -16.93 -6.59
CA ASP A 107 -13.65 -17.41 -7.50
C ASP A 107 -13.72 -18.95 -7.49
N HIS A 108 -14.66 -19.49 -8.27
CA HIS A 108 -14.87 -20.92 -8.40
C HIS A 108 -13.67 -21.70 -9.00
N LEU A 109 -12.71 -21.01 -9.60
CA LEU A 109 -11.46 -21.57 -10.11
C LEU A 109 -10.29 -21.43 -9.13
N GLY A 110 -10.53 -20.85 -7.94
CA GLY A 110 -9.50 -20.59 -6.93
C GLY A 110 -8.66 -19.31 -7.16
N ASN A 111 -9.01 -18.48 -8.16
CA ASN A 111 -8.30 -17.21 -8.36
C ASN A 111 -8.71 -16.19 -7.29
N THR A 112 -7.75 -15.59 -6.65
CA THR A 112 -8.00 -14.50 -5.70
C THR A 112 -8.55 -13.28 -6.42
N ARG A 113 -9.75 -12.85 -6.07
CA ARG A 113 -10.44 -11.67 -6.61
C ARG A 113 -10.31 -10.47 -5.72
N LEU A 114 -10.28 -10.67 -4.41
CA LEU A 114 -10.14 -9.63 -3.40
C LEU A 114 -9.29 -10.15 -2.26
N THR A 115 -8.45 -9.28 -1.71
CA THR A 115 -7.76 -9.50 -0.43
C THR A 115 -8.17 -8.37 0.52
N PHE A 116 -8.59 -8.71 1.72
CA PHE A 116 -8.94 -7.76 2.76
C PHE A 116 -8.32 -8.16 4.10
N THR A 117 -8.18 -7.19 4.99
CA THR A 117 -7.61 -7.41 6.33
C THR A 117 -8.64 -7.11 7.40
N SER A 118 -8.51 -7.76 8.55
CA SER A 118 -9.30 -7.45 9.76
C SER A 118 -8.70 -6.29 10.57
N GLN A 119 -7.53 -5.80 10.21
CA GLN A 119 -6.93 -4.67 10.92
C GLN A 119 -7.53 -3.34 10.46
N SER A 120 -8.00 -2.56 11.43
CA SER A 120 -8.36 -1.16 11.20
C SER A 120 -7.09 -0.31 11.11
N LYS A 121 -7.08 0.63 10.19
CA LYS A 121 -6.07 1.70 10.12
C LYS A 121 -6.70 2.98 10.63
N THR A 122 -6.05 3.62 11.57
CA THR A 122 -6.44 4.95 12.03
C THR A 122 -5.58 5.98 11.32
N TRP A 123 -6.24 6.96 10.71
CA TRP A 123 -5.62 8.13 10.12
C TRP A 123 -6.02 9.33 10.96
N ASN A 124 -5.03 10.08 11.44
CA ASN A 124 -5.27 11.31 12.18
C ASN A 124 -4.88 12.48 11.30
N PHE A 125 -5.80 13.40 11.11
CA PHE A 125 -5.58 14.65 10.41
C PHE A 125 -5.83 15.77 11.43
N VAL A 126 -4.83 16.62 11.64
CA VAL A 126 -4.90 17.76 12.55
C VAL A 126 -4.60 19.00 11.73
N GLY A 127 -5.47 19.98 11.80
CA GLY A 127 -5.29 21.31 11.23
C GLY A 127 -5.25 22.35 12.34
N THR A 128 -4.17 23.07 12.45
CA THR A 128 -3.99 24.26 13.31
C THR A 128 -4.39 25.51 12.55
N PHE A 129 -4.30 25.44 11.22
CA PHE A 129 -4.50 26.50 10.24
C PHE A 129 -3.51 27.67 10.34
N GLU A 130 -2.46 27.53 11.14
CA GLU A 130 -1.39 28.50 11.27
C GLU A 130 -0.48 28.49 10.03
N SER A 131 -0.03 29.69 9.60
CA SER A 131 0.85 29.83 8.43
C SER A 131 2.18 29.08 8.56
N GLU A 132 2.64 28.85 9.78
CA GLU A 132 3.86 28.08 10.07
C GLU A 132 3.74 26.64 9.59
N ASN A 133 2.55 26.06 9.65
CA ASN A 133 2.23 24.70 9.22
C ASN A 133 1.67 24.63 7.78
N GLY A 134 1.54 25.77 7.10
CA GLY A 134 0.85 25.93 5.83
C GLY A 134 1.28 24.91 4.77
N ASN A 135 2.57 24.67 4.60
CA ASN A 135 3.07 23.73 3.58
C ASN A 135 2.54 22.30 3.76
N VAL A 136 2.34 21.84 4.99
CA VAL A 136 1.82 20.50 5.28
C VAL A 136 0.30 20.47 5.26
N GLU A 137 -0.33 21.44 5.90
CA GLU A 137 -1.78 21.52 6.04
C GLU A 137 -2.46 21.81 4.71
N GLU A 138 -1.93 22.69 3.88
CA GLU A 138 -2.44 23.02 2.55
C GLU A 138 -2.28 21.87 1.53
N SER A 139 -1.41 20.91 1.81
CA SER A 139 -1.34 19.67 1.04
C SER A 139 -2.38 18.63 1.48
N THR A 140 -2.96 18.79 2.66
CA THR A 140 -3.88 17.85 3.31
C THR A 140 -5.32 18.36 3.27
N PHE A 141 -5.51 19.65 3.53
CA PHE A 141 -6.80 20.31 3.58
C PHE A 141 -6.96 21.27 2.41
N GLU A 142 -8.13 21.28 1.84
CA GLU A 142 -8.55 22.21 0.79
C GLU A 142 -9.03 23.54 1.42
N HIS A 143 -8.97 24.64 0.68
CA HIS A 143 -9.51 25.96 1.03
C HIS A 143 -8.84 26.68 2.20
N ILE A 144 -7.69 26.25 2.68
CA ILE A 144 -6.98 26.97 3.76
C ILE A 144 -6.50 28.35 3.31
N PRO A 145 -5.76 28.52 2.17
CA PRO A 145 -5.15 29.80 1.82
C PRO A 145 -6.16 30.93 1.66
N GLU A 146 -7.31 30.66 1.09
CA GLU A 146 -8.36 31.64 0.81
C GLU A 146 -9.26 31.95 2.02
N THR A 147 -9.24 31.11 3.04
CA THR A 147 -10.09 31.23 4.24
C THR A 147 -9.33 31.58 5.51
N ARG A 148 -8.00 31.49 5.47
CA ARG A 148 -7.14 31.81 6.60
C ARG A 148 -7.16 33.31 6.90
N MET A 149 -7.38 33.66 8.16
CA MET A 149 -7.30 35.02 8.64
C MET A 149 -6.69 35.10 10.04
N ILE A 150 -6.09 36.26 10.36
CA ILE A 150 -5.64 36.53 11.72
C ILE A 150 -6.85 36.90 12.58
N PHE A 151 -7.03 36.17 13.66
CA PHE A 151 -8.10 36.40 14.62
C PHE A 151 -7.57 36.40 16.05
N ILE A 152 -7.56 37.54 16.69
CA ILE A 152 -7.11 37.70 18.08
C ILE A 152 -8.33 38.00 18.93
N ASN A 153 -8.83 37.02 19.63
CA ASN A 153 -9.92 37.19 20.58
C ASN A 153 -9.65 36.36 21.84
N ALA A 154 -9.70 37.02 23.01
CA ALA A 154 -9.47 36.36 24.29
C ALA A 154 -10.50 35.28 24.63
N ASP A 155 -11.69 35.31 24.01
CA ASP A 155 -12.78 34.36 24.23
C ASP A 155 -12.74 33.19 23.20
N ALA A 156 -11.92 33.29 22.15
CA ALA A 156 -11.70 32.19 21.23
C ALA A 156 -10.67 31.25 21.87
N ASN A 157 -11.01 29.95 21.87
CA ASN A 157 -10.10 28.92 22.36
C ASN A 157 -9.00 28.65 21.32
N ASN A 158 -8.06 29.59 21.27
CA ASN A 158 -6.92 29.57 20.35
C ASN A 158 -5.65 29.43 21.18
N ASP A 159 -5.44 28.22 21.71
CA ASP A 159 -4.40 27.95 22.72
C ASP A 159 -2.98 28.06 22.15
N GLU A 160 -2.77 28.03 20.83
CA GLU A 160 -1.42 27.95 20.24
C GLU A 160 -1.21 28.81 18.97
N GLY A 161 -2.06 29.81 18.69
CA GLY A 161 -1.87 30.62 17.50
C GLY A 161 -2.81 31.82 17.38
N ASN A 162 -2.74 32.51 16.24
CA ASN A 162 -3.52 33.70 15.95
C ASN A 162 -4.30 33.62 14.65
N GLU A 163 -4.23 32.48 13.93
CA GLU A 163 -4.86 32.33 12.64
C GLU A 163 -6.01 31.33 12.73
N VAL A 164 -7.07 31.57 12.01
CA VAL A 164 -8.28 30.76 11.97
C VAL A 164 -8.77 30.65 10.52
N VAL A 165 -9.65 29.71 10.27
CA VAL A 165 -10.39 29.58 9.02
C VAL A 165 -11.72 30.34 9.16
N GLU A 166 -11.91 31.41 8.40
CA GLU A 166 -13.17 32.17 8.36
C GLU A 166 -14.16 31.55 7.39
N VAL A 167 -15.42 31.46 7.84
CA VAL A 167 -16.57 31.11 7.01
C VAL A 167 -17.60 32.22 7.10
N ASN A 168 -18.04 32.71 5.98
CA ASN A 168 -19.04 33.76 5.90
C ASN A 168 -19.97 33.57 4.68
N ASN A 169 -20.93 34.51 4.45
CA ASN A 169 -21.86 34.40 3.34
C ASN A 169 -21.19 34.44 1.95
N SER A 170 -20.04 35.05 1.82
CA SER A 170 -19.28 35.12 0.57
C SER A 170 -18.32 33.93 0.42
N GLN A 171 -17.89 33.36 1.52
CA GLN A 171 -17.01 32.21 1.65
C GLN A 171 -17.67 31.16 2.56
N PRO A 172 -18.67 30.41 2.06
CA PRO A 172 -19.46 29.50 2.88
C PRO A 172 -18.75 28.18 3.22
N MET A 173 -17.60 27.92 2.60
CA MET A 173 -16.79 26.71 2.84
C MET A 173 -15.46 27.12 3.41
N GLY A 174 -15.10 26.52 4.55
CA GLY A 174 -13.79 26.62 5.19
C GLY A 174 -12.87 25.47 4.78
N ALA A 175 -11.93 25.14 5.65
CA ALA A 175 -11.02 24.03 5.42
C ALA A 175 -11.79 22.71 5.22
N GLY A 176 -11.44 22.00 4.18
CA GLY A 176 -12.05 20.72 3.82
C GLY A 176 -11.02 19.63 3.62
N ILE A 177 -11.43 18.37 3.80
CA ILE A 177 -10.61 17.22 3.48
C ILE A 177 -11.44 16.18 2.75
N SER A 178 -10.90 15.66 1.66
CA SER A 178 -11.53 14.57 0.91
C SER A 178 -10.93 13.23 1.32
N LEU A 179 -11.74 12.35 1.92
CA LEU A 179 -11.30 11.04 2.39
C LEU A 179 -11.94 9.93 1.57
N PRO A 180 -11.16 8.94 1.08
CA PRO A 180 -11.74 7.72 0.53
C PRO A 180 -12.28 6.87 1.67
N ILE A 181 -13.58 6.63 1.67
CA ILE A 181 -14.26 5.84 2.70
C ILE A 181 -14.87 4.56 2.11
N SER A 182 -14.95 3.52 2.92
CA SER A 182 -15.56 2.24 2.61
C SER A 182 -16.62 1.87 3.65
N ALA A 183 -17.47 0.91 3.33
CA ALA A 183 -18.48 0.44 4.27
C ALA A 183 -17.81 -0.14 5.53
N GLY A 184 -18.18 0.40 6.70
CA GLY A 184 -17.64 0.01 8.01
C GLY A 184 -16.57 0.95 8.55
N ASP A 185 -16.10 1.93 7.78
CA ASP A 185 -15.20 2.97 8.28
C ASP A 185 -15.92 3.86 9.29
N GLN A 186 -15.18 4.30 10.30
CA GLN A 186 -15.64 5.24 11.31
C GLN A 186 -14.86 6.54 11.18
N ILE A 187 -15.56 7.65 11.22
CA ILE A 187 -14.97 9.00 11.17
C ILE A 187 -15.37 9.71 12.46
N ASP A 188 -14.36 10.11 13.24
CA ASP A 188 -14.53 10.99 14.37
C ASP A 188 -13.95 12.36 14.00
N MET A 189 -14.75 13.40 14.16
CA MET A 189 -14.34 14.76 13.85
C MET A 189 -14.58 15.66 15.06
N SER A 190 -13.57 16.47 15.40
CA SER A 190 -13.67 17.50 16.42
C SER A 190 -13.21 18.83 15.82
N VAL A 191 -14.00 19.86 16.02
CA VAL A 191 -13.74 21.21 15.51
C VAL A 191 -14.02 22.20 16.63
N TYR A 192 -13.10 23.17 16.83
CA TYR A 192 -13.34 24.34 17.64
C TYR A 192 -13.85 25.47 16.74
N GLY A 193 -14.95 26.10 17.12
CA GLY A 193 -15.55 27.18 16.35
C GLY A 193 -15.95 28.36 17.24
N TYR A 194 -15.71 29.59 16.74
CA TYR A 194 -16.18 30.83 17.33
C TYR A 194 -17.07 31.56 16.32
N TYR A 195 -18.09 32.26 16.80
CA TYR A 195 -18.93 33.09 15.95
C TYR A 195 -19.24 34.45 16.63
N GLU A 196 -19.21 35.49 15.83
CA GLU A 196 -19.62 36.84 16.29
C GLU A 196 -21.08 37.14 15.91
N GLY A 197 -21.84 37.58 16.92
CA GLY A 197 -23.09 38.29 16.72
C GLY A 197 -24.23 37.60 16.02
N GLY A 198 -24.77 36.57 16.63
CA GLY A 198 -26.09 36.04 16.27
C GLY A 198 -26.93 35.86 17.53
N THR A 199 -28.07 36.54 17.64
CA THR A 199 -29.07 36.21 18.63
C THR A 199 -29.59 34.79 18.43
N GLY A 200 -29.01 33.85 19.15
CA GLY A 200 -29.59 32.54 19.41
C GLY A 200 -29.50 31.52 18.27
N TYR A 201 -28.77 30.48 18.52
CA TYR A 201 -29.22 29.10 18.64
C TYR A 201 -28.01 28.24 19.06
N ASN A 202 -27.99 27.94 20.35
CA ASN A 202 -27.18 26.83 20.87
C ASN A 202 -27.76 25.52 20.34
N LYS A 203 -26.96 24.71 19.73
CA LYS A 203 -27.09 23.25 19.75
C LYS A 203 -25.73 22.63 19.85
#